data_8c1d20cbc2e157deade3634e7cc8245d
#
_entry.id   8c1d20cbc2e157deade3634e7cc8245d
#
_cell.length_a   1.000
_cell.length_b   1.000
_cell.length_c   1.000
_cell.angle_alpha   90.00
_cell.angle_beta   90.00
_cell.angle_gamma   90.00
#
_symmetry.space_group_name_H-M   'P 1'
#
loop_
_entity.id
_entity.type
_entity.pdbx_description
1 polymer ?
#
loop_
_entity_poly.entity_id
_entity_poly.type
_entity_poly.pdbx_seq_one_letter_code
_entity_poly.pdbx_strand_id
1 'polypeptide(L)'
;RCHVQTGSIDSAVQKVDHPTKKNLCISSLPVTPAFYHEKPRSSFFSHIMADRFNKVLLLDGRGHLLGRLAAIVAKQVLLGHKVVVVRCEGINISGNFYRNKLKYLAFLRKRMNTNPSRGPYHFRAPSRIFWRTVRGMLPHKTKRGQAALERLKVFDGIPPPYDKRKRMVVPAALKIVRLKPSRKFALLGRLAHEVGWKYQAITATLEEKRKEKSKLRYAKKKTQIKLTKQAEKNVEDKIAQYTNVLKQYGVLL
;
A
#
# COMPACT_ATOMS: atom_id res chain seq x y z
N ARG A 1 54.67 -26.68 -8.47
CA ARG A 1 55.51 -25.94 -9.45
C ARG A 1 54.63 -25.66 -10.68
N CYS A 2 54.13 -24.44 -10.81
CA CYS A 2 53.77 -23.84 -12.10
C CYS A 2 53.94 -22.33 -11.96
N HIS A 3 54.58 -21.78 -12.95
CA HIS A 3 55.09 -20.41 -13.07
C HIS A 3 53.95 -19.36 -13.13
N VAL A 4 54.19 -18.26 -12.43
CA VAL A 4 53.49 -16.98 -12.60
C VAL A 4 54.16 -16.25 -13.77
N GLN A 5 53.37 -15.88 -14.78
CA GLN A 5 53.76 -14.88 -15.77
C GLN A 5 52.97 -13.60 -15.52
N THR A 6 53.72 -12.56 -15.21
CA THR A 6 53.27 -11.17 -15.13
C THR A 6 53.22 -10.57 -16.53
N GLY A 7 52.07 -10.19 -17.00
CA GLY A 7 51.87 -9.42 -18.22
C GLY A 7 51.51 -7.98 -17.89
N SER A 8 52.42 -7.07 -18.22
CA SER A 8 52.23 -5.62 -18.21
C SER A 8 51.23 -5.23 -19.29
N ILE A 9 50.28 -4.36 -18.96
CA ILE A 9 49.39 -3.72 -19.94
C ILE A 9 49.56 -2.20 -19.81
N ASP A 10 50.08 -1.64 -20.91
CA ASP A 10 50.31 -0.22 -21.11
C ASP A 10 49.03 0.61 -21.15
N SER A 11 49.18 1.81 -20.63
CA SER A 11 48.23 2.90 -20.62
C SER A 11 47.94 3.45 -22.03
N ALA A 12 46.66 3.42 -22.44
CA ALA A 12 46.14 4.23 -23.54
C ALA A 12 45.15 5.26 -23.02
N VAL A 13 45.66 6.47 -22.82
CA VAL A 13 44.84 7.67 -22.53
C VAL A 13 44.23 8.16 -23.84
N GLN A 14 42.93 7.99 -24.01
CA GLN A 14 42.18 8.66 -25.07
C GLN A 14 41.70 10.02 -24.59
N LYS A 15 42.19 11.06 -25.25
CA LYS A 15 41.73 12.46 -25.14
C LYS A 15 40.35 12.54 -25.76
N VAL A 16 39.38 13.06 -24.98
CA VAL A 16 38.04 13.43 -25.45
C VAL A 16 38.07 14.91 -25.76
N ASP A 17 37.91 15.26 -27.05
CA ASP A 17 37.82 16.62 -27.54
C ASP A 17 36.47 17.26 -27.18
N HIS A 18 36.53 18.47 -26.63
CA HIS A 18 35.37 19.33 -26.37
C HIS A 18 34.90 20.01 -27.68
N PRO A 19 33.60 20.00 -28.00
CA PRO A 19 33.08 20.79 -29.10
C PRO A 19 32.93 22.28 -28.71
N THR A 20 33.48 23.12 -29.54
CA THR A 20 33.46 24.58 -29.55
C THR A 20 32.05 25.18 -29.53
N LYS A 21 31.87 26.19 -28.70
CA LYS A 21 30.67 27.07 -28.65
C LYS A 21 30.45 27.79 -29.98
N LYS A 22 29.38 27.50 -30.69
CA LYS A 22 28.87 28.33 -31.77
C LYS A 22 27.86 29.34 -31.20
N ASN A 23 28.17 30.62 -31.31
CA ASN A 23 27.30 31.74 -31.02
C ASN A 23 26.14 31.75 -32.03
N LEU A 24 24.90 31.56 -31.55
CA LEU A 24 23.70 31.81 -32.34
C LEU A 24 23.14 33.17 -31.98
N CYS A 25 23.15 34.06 -32.99
CA CYS A 25 22.46 35.35 -32.96
C CYS A 25 20.95 35.11 -32.77
N ILE A 26 20.39 35.68 -31.71
CA ILE A 26 18.96 35.75 -31.47
C ILE A 26 18.42 36.94 -32.24
N SER A 27 17.79 36.68 -33.40
CA SER A 27 16.96 37.66 -34.10
C SER A 27 15.62 37.80 -33.36
N SER A 28 15.29 39.03 -33.03
CA SER A 28 14.05 39.47 -32.38
C SER A 28 12.83 39.17 -33.27
N LEU A 29 11.95 38.27 -32.83
CA LEU A 29 10.62 38.10 -33.38
C LEU A 29 9.59 38.90 -32.52
N PRO A 30 8.58 39.53 -33.15
CA PRO A 30 7.58 40.29 -32.40
C PRO A 30 6.66 39.39 -31.60
N VAL A 31 6.49 39.71 -30.31
CA VAL A 31 5.54 39.06 -29.40
C VAL A 31 4.14 39.51 -29.76
N THR A 32 3.37 38.62 -30.43
CA THR A 32 1.93 38.77 -30.52
C THR A 32 1.26 38.32 -29.22
N PRO A 33 0.29 39.06 -28.66
CA PRO A 33 -0.41 38.63 -27.45
C PRO A 33 -1.26 37.38 -27.78
N ALA A 34 -0.87 36.24 -27.22
CA ALA A 34 -1.65 35.02 -27.31
C ALA A 34 -2.97 35.23 -26.56
N PHE A 35 -4.08 35.21 -27.28
CA PHE A 35 -5.42 35.07 -26.74
C PHE A 35 -5.47 33.80 -25.90
N TYR A 36 -5.56 33.94 -24.57
CA TYR A 36 -5.86 32.85 -23.65
C TYR A 36 -7.29 32.40 -23.90
N HIS A 37 -7.47 31.35 -24.71
CA HIS A 37 -8.71 30.60 -24.71
C HIS A 37 -8.78 29.85 -23.37
N GLU A 38 -9.56 30.37 -22.44
CA GLU A 38 -9.97 29.62 -21.25
C GLU A 38 -10.70 28.35 -21.68
N LYS A 39 -10.04 27.20 -21.52
CA LYS A 39 -10.70 25.89 -21.64
C LYS A 39 -11.79 25.81 -20.57
N PRO A 40 -13.01 25.37 -20.93
CA PRO A 40 -14.13 25.33 -20.00
C PRO A 40 -13.79 24.48 -18.78
N ARG A 41 -14.05 25.00 -17.59
CA ARG A 41 -13.80 24.38 -16.27
C ARG A 41 -14.41 22.98 -16.09
N SER A 42 -15.31 22.55 -16.96
CA SER A 42 -15.96 21.22 -16.94
C SER A 42 -14.99 20.05 -17.18
N SER A 43 -13.92 20.24 -17.98
CA SER A 43 -12.96 19.16 -18.28
C SER A 43 -12.03 18.84 -17.12
N PHE A 44 -11.73 19.82 -16.25
CA PHE A 44 -10.86 19.63 -15.10
C PHE A 44 -11.54 18.80 -13.99
N PHE A 45 -12.85 19.03 -13.78
CA PHE A 45 -13.64 18.26 -12.82
C PHE A 45 -13.84 16.81 -13.24
N SER A 46 -14.04 16.54 -14.53
CA SER A 46 -14.18 15.17 -15.05
C SER A 46 -12.87 14.38 -14.95
N HIS A 47 -11.71 15.01 -15.15
CA HIS A 47 -10.40 14.36 -14.99
C HIS A 47 -10.11 14.00 -13.54
N ILE A 48 -10.42 14.89 -12.58
CA ILE A 48 -10.26 14.63 -11.15
C ILE A 48 -11.18 13.50 -10.67
N MET A 49 -12.38 13.42 -11.21
CA MET A 49 -13.32 12.33 -10.89
C MET A 49 -12.88 11.00 -11.49
N ALA A 50 -12.40 10.97 -12.74
CA ALA A 50 -11.90 9.76 -13.39
C ALA A 50 -10.67 9.19 -12.67
N ASP A 51 -9.72 10.01 -12.23
CA ASP A 51 -8.55 9.61 -11.47
C ASP A 51 -8.90 9.04 -10.07
N ARG A 52 -10.00 9.47 -9.48
CA ARG A 52 -10.47 8.99 -8.18
C ARG A 52 -10.85 7.50 -8.21
N PHE A 53 -11.41 7.00 -9.31
CA PHE A 53 -11.83 5.61 -9.46
C PHE A 53 -10.70 4.68 -9.96
N ASN A 54 -9.67 5.21 -10.60
CA ASN A 54 -8.55 4.43 -11.10
C ASN A 54 -7.49 4.09 -10.05
N LYS A 55 -7.42 4.83 -8.94
CA LYS A 55 -6.46 4.54 -7.87
C LYS A 55 -6.92 3.35 -7.04
N VAL A 56 -6.07 2.31 -7.00
CA VAL A 56 -6.27 1.15 -6.13
C VAL A 56 -6.02 1.57 -4.68
N LEU A 57 -7.02 1.44 -3.82
CA LEU A 57 -6.90 1.65 -2.38
C LEU A 57 -6.20 0.45 -1.74
N LEU A 58 -4.95 0.63 -1.33
CA LEU A 58 -4.18 -0.42 -0.67
C LEU A 58 -4.27 -0.25 0.85
N LEU A 59 -4.95 -1.18 1.52
CA LEU A 59 -5.20 -1.17 2.97
C LEU A 59 -4.33 -2.21 3.68
N ASP A 60 -3.78 -1.83 4.83
CA ASP A 60 -3.08 -2.72 5.72
C ASP A 60 -4.04 -3.29 6.77
N GLY A 61 -4.26 -4.60 6.76
CA GLY A 61 -5.19 -5.27 7.68
C GLY A 61 -4.71 -5.33 9.13
N ARG A 62 -3.41 -5.18 9.38
CA ARG A 62 -2.83 -5.32 10.72
C ARG A 62 -3.45 -4.32 11.72
N GLY A 63 -3.89 -4.84 12.86
CA GLY A 63 -4.41 -4.01 13.95
C GLY A 63 -5.84 -3.51 13.77
N HIS A 64 -6.53 -3.88 12.69
CA HIS A 64 -7.93 -3.52 12.46
C HIS A 64 -8.89 -4.58 13.00
N LEU A 65 -10.10 -4.14 13.38
CA LEU A 65 -11.19 -5.04 13.76
C LEU A 65 -11.88 -5.58 12.52
N LEU A 66 -12.05 -6.91 12.46
CA LEU A 66 -12.59 -7.64 11.31
C LEU A 66 -13.89 -7.04 10.76
N GLY A 67 -14.92 -6.94 11.59
CA GLY A 67 -16.25 -6.48 11.15
C GLY A 67 -16.27 -5.01 10.72
N ARG A 68 -15.56 -4.13 11.45
CA ARG A 68 -15.51 -2.70 11.12
C ARG A 68 -14.76 -2.44 9.81
N LEU A 69 -13.59 -3.09 9.63
CA LEU A 69 -12.85 -2.98 8.38
C LEU A 69 -13.67 -3.53 7.21
N ALA A 70 -14.32 -4.69 7.39
CA ALA A 70 -15.16 -5.29 6.37
C ALA A 70 -16.32 -4.38 5.94
N ALA A 71 -16.97 -3.69 6.88
CA ALA A 71 -18.09 -2.77 6.59
C ALA A 71 -17.62 -1.56 5.75
N ILE A 72 -16.49 -0.96 6.11
CA ILE A 72 -15.92 0.18 5.37
C ILE A 72 -15.50 -0.26 3.97
N VAL A 73 -14.81 -1.40 3.85
CA VAL A 73 -14.40 -1.97 2.57
C VAL A 73 -15.62 -2.28 1.69
N ALA A 74 -16.68 -2.90 2.25
CA ALA A 74 -17.91 -3.20 1.52
C ALA A 74 -18.53 -1.93 0.92
N LYS A 75 -18.59 -0.83 1.69
CA LYS A 75 -19.09 0.46 1.19
C LYS A 75 -18.22 1.01 0.05
N GLN A 76 -16.90 0.99 0.20
CA GLN A 76 -15.98 1.51 -0.83
C GLN A 76 -16.05 0.70 -2.13
N VAL A 77 -16.18 -0.62 -2.03
CA VAL A 77 -16.29 -1.50 -3.20
C VAL A 77 -17.63 -1.31 -3.93
N LEU A 78 -18.72 -1.06 -3.20
CA LEU A 78 -20.03 -0.68 -3.79
C LEU A 78 -19.98 0.67 -4.51
N LEU A 79 -19.20 1.63 -3.99
CA LEU A 79 -18.98 2.93 -4.61
C LEU A 79 -18.10 2.88 -5.87
N GLY A 80 -17.60 1.70 -6.25
CA GLY A 80 -16.81 1.50 -7.46
C GLY A 80 -15.29 1.47 -7.26
N HIS A 81 -14.77 1.70 -6.06
CA HIS A 81 -13.34 1.71 -5.79
C HIS A 81 -12.75 0.29 -5.86
N LYS A 82 -11.56 0.17 -6.47
CA LYS A 82 -10.75 -1.05 -6.40
C LYS A 82 -9.99 -1.08 -5.07
N VAL A 83 -10.25 -2.07 -4.23
CA VAL A 83 -9.67 -2.20 -2.90
C VAL A 83 -8.81 -3.45 -2.81
N VAL A 84 -7.61 -3.28 -2.24
CA VAL A 84 -6.69 -4.39 -1.94
C VAL A 84 -6.38 -4.36 -0.45
N VAL A 85 -6.62 -5.48 0.24
CA VAL A 85 -6.28 -5.62 1.66
C VAL A 85 -5.14 -6.60 1.79
N VAL A 86 -4.08 -6.20 2.48
CA VAL A 86 -2.88 -7.01 2.74
C VAL A 86 -2.69 -7.26 4.23
N ARG A 87 -1.92 -8.27 4.58
CA ARG A 87 -1.68 -8.71 5.96
C ARG A 87 -2.96 -9.06 6.71
N CYS A 88 -3.85 -9.85 6.08
CA CYS A 88 -5.11 -10.25 6.70
C CYS A 88 -4.91 -11.10 7.96
N GLU A 89 -3.77 -11.78 8.11
CA GLU A 89 -3.38 -12.51 9.32
C GLU A 89 -3.28 -11.62 10.57
N GLY A 90 -2.97 -10.33 10.39
CA GLY A 90 -2.86 -9.35 11.46
C GLY A 90 -4.18 -8.69 11.88
N ILE A 91 -5.30 -9.07 11.30
CA ILE A 91 -6.64 -8.58 11.66
C ILE A 91 -7.04 -9.11 13.04
N ASN A 92 -7.75 -8.29 13.81
CA ASN A 92 -8.22 -8.63 15.15
C ASN A 92 -9.72 -8.87 15.18
N ILE A 93 -10.14 -9.82 16.02
CA ILE A 93 -11.54 -10.06 16.35
C ILE A 93 -11.74 -9.71 17.81
N SER A 94 -12.78 -8.94 18.14
CA SER A 94 -13.11 -8.62 19.53
C SER A 94 -13.60 -9.86 20.30
N GLY A 95 -13.27 -9.91 21.58
CA GLY A 95 -13.68 -10.98 22.49
C GLY A 95 -12.61 -12.03 22.73
N ASN A 96 -12.90 -12.97 23.64
CA ASN A 96 -11.97 -14.02 24.03
C ASN A 96 -11.67 -14.94 22.82
N PHE A 97 -10.42 -15.36 22.71
CA PHE A 97 -9.94 -16.27 21.67
C PHE A 97 -10.71 -17.58 21.63
N TYR A 98 -10.87 -18.24 22.76
CA TYR A 98 -11.57 -19.52 22.84
C TYR A 98 -13.03 -19.43 22.36
N ARG A 99 -13.75 -18.39 22.76
CA ARG A 99 -15.12 -18.16 22.30
C ARG A 99 -15.19 -17.95 20.77
N ASN A 100 -14.24 -17.21 20.20
CA ASN A 100 -14.15 -17.04 18.75
C ASN A 100 -13.83 -18.34 18.02
N LYS A 101 -12.95 -19.17 18.60
CA LYS A 101 -12.64 -20.52 18.10
C LYS A 101 -13.89 -21.40 18.10
N LEU A 102 -14.67 -21.44 19.19
CA LEU A 102 -15.92 -22.22 19.26
C LEU A 102 -16.93 -21.78 18.20
N LYS A 103 -17.09 -20.46 17.99
CA LYS A 103 -17.96 -19.93 16.91
C LYS A 103 -17.54 -20.43 15.54
N TYR A 104 -16.22 -20.46 15.27
CA TYR A 104 -15.73 -20.95 13.99
C TYR A 104 -15.89 -22.48 13.86
N LEU A 105 -15.67 -23.24 14.90
CA LEU A 105 -15.91 -24.70 14.92
C LEU A 105 -17.39 -25.01 14.70
N ALA A 106 -18.30 -24.24 15.30
CA ALA A 106 -19.74 -24.36 15.04
C ALA A 106 -20.07 -24.08 13.55
N PHE A 107 -19.39 -23.12 12.93
CA PHE A 107 -19.52 -22.89 11.50
C PHE A 107 -19.01 -24.06 10.66
N LEU A 108 -17.91 -24.71 11.03
CA LEU A 108 -17.40 -25.91 10.34
C LEU A 108 -18.37 -27.09 10.39
N ARG A 109 -19.17 -27.23 11.44
CA ARG A 109 -20.21 -28.27 11.55
C ARG A 109 -21.39 -28.05 10.61
N LYS A 110 -21.64 -26.81 10.17
CA LYS A 110 -22.74 -26.49 9.26
C LYS A 110 -22.39 -26.95 7.85
N ARG A 111 -22.96 -28.05 7.44
CA ARG A 111 -22.80 -28.63 6.11
C ARG A 111 -24.14 -29.16 5.58
N MET A 112 -24.24 -29.29 4.27
CA MET A 112 -25.40 -29.92 3.66
C MET A 112 -25.38 -31.42 3.96
N ASN A 113 -26.48 -31.97 4.45
CA ASN A 113 -26.56 -33.35 4.93
C ASN A 113 -26.43 -34.35 3.77
N THR A 114 -27.17 -34.15 2.68
CA THR A 114 -27.21 -35.05 1.52
C THR A 114 -25.95 -34.96 0.66
N ASN A 115 -25.40 -33.77 0.45
CA ASN A 115 -24.20 -33.58 -0.37
C ASN A 115 -23.32 -32.45 0.21
N PRO A 116 -22.37 -32.79 1.09
CA PRO A 116 -21.50 -31.78 1.72
C PRO A 116 -20.69 -30.93 0.73
N SER A 117 -20.39 -31.43 -0.47
CA SER A 117 -19.65 -30.69 -1.50
C SER A 117 -20.42 -29.51 -2.08
N ARG A 118 -21.75 -29.56 -2.07
CA ARG A 118 -22.64 -28.46 -2.48
C ARG A 118 -22.99 -27.50 -1.34
N GLY A 119 -22.58 -27.80 -0.12
CA GLY A 119 -22.85 -27.00 1.07
C GLY A 119 -21.96 -25.74 1.16
N PRO A 120 -21.94 -25.09 2.33
CA PRO A 120 -21.12 -23.91 2.57
C PRO A 120 -19.64 -24.25 2.45
N TYR A 121 -18.87 -23.39 1.76
CA TYR A 121 -17.40 -23.50 1.71
C TYR A 121 -16.79 -22.90 2.97
N HIS A 122 -16.00 -23.68 3.69
CA HIS A 122 -15.34 -23.31 4.93
C HIS A 122 -13.88 -22.92 4.65
N PHE A 123 -13.66 -21.67 4.28
CA PHE A 123 -12.31 -21.15 4.05
C PHE A 123 -11.56 -20.93 5.36
N ARG A 124 -10.36 -21.47 5.46
CA ARG A 124 -9.50 -21.37 6.65
C ARG A 124 -8.46 -20.26 6.59
N ALA A 125 -8.05 -19.85 5.38
CA ALA A 125 -7.09 -18.78 5.20
C ALA A 125 -7.62 -17.44 5.73
N PRO A 126 -6.82 -16.63 6.46
CA PRO A 126 -7.25 -15.35 7.01
C PRO A 126 -7.82 -14.40 5.97
N SER A 127 -7.18 -14.31 4.80
CA SER A 127 -7.65 -13.50 3.67
C SER A 127 -9.05 -13.93 3.23
N ARG A 128 -9.30 -15.24 3.14
CA ARG A 128 -10.60 -15.76 2.72
C ARG A 128 -11.68 -15.61 3.80
N ILE A 129 -11.31 -15.66 5.06
CA ILE A 129 -12.23 -15.36 6.18
C ILE A 129 -12.67 -13.89 6.08
N PHE A 130 -11.73 -12.97 5.87
CA PHE A 130 -12.04 -11.55 5.64
C PHE A 130 -12.92 -11.35 4.41
N TRP A 131 -12.56 -11.94 3.27
CA TRP A 131 -13.35 -11.87 2.04
C TRP A 131 -14.78 -12.36 2.24
N ARG A 132 -14.97 -13.48 2.96
CA ARG A 132 -16.29 -14.00 3.26
C ARG A 132 -17.10 -13.06 4.15
N THR A 133 -16.46 -12.39 5.10
CA THR A 133 -17.11 -11.38 5.95
C THR A 133 -17.61 -10.21 5.10
N VAL A 134 -16.79 -9.70 4.18
CA VAL A 134 -17.20 -8.64 3.24
C VAL A 134 -18.33 -9.12 2.33
N ARG A 135 -18.24 -10.34 1.79
CA ARG A 135 -19.30 -10.94 0.96
C ARG A 135 -20.65 -10.95 1.67
N GLY A 136 -20.68 -11.28 2.97
CA GLY A 136 -21.91 -11.25 3.78
C GLY A 136 -22.53 -9.87 3.94
N MET A 137 -21.75 -8.80 3.76
CA MET A 137 -22.20 -7.40 3.83
C MET A 137 -22.60 -6.83 2.46
N LEU A 138 -22.41 -7.60 1.38
CA LEU A 138 -22.73 -7.21 0.02
C LEU A 138 -23.94 -7.98 -0.51
N PRO A 139 -24.73 -7.43 -1.42
CA PRO A 139 -25.80 -8.15 -2.11
C PRO A 139 -25.23 -9.08 -3.18
N HIS A 140 -24.42 -10.06 -2.76
CA HIS A 140 -23.57 -10.89 -3.62
C HIS A 140 -24.32 -11.79 -4.62
N LYS A 141 -25.63 -11.97 -4.44
CA LYS A 141 -26.49 -12.70 -5.38
C LYS A 141 -26.84 -11.87 -6.62
N THR A 142 -26.78 -10.54 -6.54
CA THR A 142 -27.07 -9.60 -7.62
C THR A 142 -25.82 -9.32 -8.48
N LYS A 143 -26.01 -8.94 -9.74
CA LYS A 143 -24.92 -8.53 -10.64
C LYS A 143 -24.08 -7.39 -10.05
N ARG A 144 -24.72 -6.39 -9.42
CA ARG A 144 -24.05 -5.29 -8.72
C ARG A 144 -23.12 -5.78 -7.62
N GLY A 145 -23.57 -6.71 -6.80
CA GLY A 145 -22.77 -7.28 -5.72
C GLY A 145 -21.63 -8.17 -6.21
N GLN A 146 -21.82 -8.91 -7.29
CA GLN A 146 -20.77 -9.71 -7.94
C GLN A 146 -19.66 -8.80 -8.49
N ALA A 147 -20.01 -7.78 -9.26
CA ALA A 147 -19.07 -6.78 -9.75
C ALA A 147 -18.34 -6.05 -8.62
N ALA A 148 -19.01 -5.79 -7.48
CA ALA A 148 -18.39 -5.25 -6.30
C ALA A 148 -17.32 -6.19 -5.72
N LEU A 149 -17.59 -7.49 -5.60
CA LEU A 149 -16.62 -8.49 -5.12
C LEU A 149 -15.40 -8.67 -6.03
N GLU A 150 -15.54 -8.51 -7.34
CA GLU A 150 -14.43 -8.52 -8.29
C GLU A 150 -13.44 -7.38 -8.06
N ARG A 151 -13.92 -6.22 -7.59
CA ARG A 151 -13.08 -5.07 -7.23
C ARG A 151 -12.29 -5.26 -5.94
N LEU A 152 -12.58 -6.31 -5.15
CA LEU A 152 -11.90 -6.63 -3.90
C LEU A 152 -10.84 -7.72 -4.11
N LYS A 153 -9.59 -7.41 -3.76
CA LYS A 153 -8.49 -8.39 -3.65
C LYS A 153 -7.99 -8.44 -2.22
N VAL A 154 -7.75 -9.64 -1.72
CA VAL A 154 -7.31 -9.89 -0.33
C VAL A 154 -6.11 -10.82 -0.33
N PHE A 155 -5.13 -10.54 0.52
CA PHE A 155 -3.88 -11.30 0.58
C PHE A 155 -3.44 -11.54 2.02
N ASP A 156 -2.87 -12.72 2.26
CA ASP A 156 -2.11 -13.03 3.45
C ASP A 156 -0.66 -12.59 3.22
N GLY A 157 -0.09 -11.84 4.16
CA GLY A 157 1.19 -11.14 3.95
C GLY A 157 1.10 -9.98 2.95
N ILE A 158 2.23 -9.59 2.40
CA ILE A 158 2.33 -8.51 1.39
C ILE A 158 3.00 -9.06 0.14
N PRO A 159 2.26 -9.33 -0.94
CA PRO A 159 2.83 -9.80 -2.20
C PRO A 159 3.65 -8.70 -2.90
N PRO A 160 4.64 -9.09 -3.76
CA PRO A 160 5.56 -8.17 -4.42
C PRO A 160 4.95 -6.94 -5.09
N PRO A 161 3.80 -6.99 -5.76
CA PRO A 161 3.23 -5.79 -6.38
C PRO A 161 2.87 -4.68 -5.40
N TYR A 162 2.64 -5.03 -4.11
CA TYR A 162 2.16 -4.10 -3.07
C TYR A 162 3.19 -3.77 -2.00
N ASP A 163 4.35 -4.42 -1.99
CA ASP A 163 5.43 -4.18 -1.03
C ASP A 163 6.07 -2.80 -1.18
N LYS A 164 6.18 -2.32 -2.43
CA LYS A 164 6.75 -1.01 -2.79
C LYS A 164 5.77 0.16 -2.69
N ARG A 165 4.48 -0.12 -2.56
CA ARG A 165 3.42 0.90 -2.48
C ARG A 165 3.18 1.34 -1.04
N LYS A 166 2.78 2.61 -0.88
CA LYS A 166 2.31 3.13 0.42
C LYS A 166 0.99 2.46 0.77
N ARG A 167 0.89 1.90 1.98
CA ARG A 167 -0.31 1.28 2.52
C ARG A 167 -1.03 2.27 3.41
N MET A 168 -2.36 2.22 3.37
CA MET A 168 -3.22 3.07 4.18
C MET A 168 -3.79 2.28 5.36
N VAL A 169 -4.08 3.01 6.43
CA VAL A 169 -4.72 2.52 7.64
C VAL A 169 -6.07 3.23 7.77
N VAL A 170 -7.07 2.53 8.29
CA VAL A 170 -8.42 3.08 8.51
C VAL A 170 -8.61 3.34 10.01
N PRO A 171 -8.46 4.60 10.50
CA PRO A 171 -8.52 4.90 11.93
C PRO A 171 -9.81 4.44 12.61
N ALA A 172 -10.96 4.60 11.92
CA ALA A 172 -12.26 4.19 12.42
C ALA A 172 -12.42 2.69 12.68
N ALA A 173 -11.56 1.84 12.10
CA ALA A 173 -11.57 0.39 12.27
C ALA A 173 -10.42 -0.13 13.15
N LEU A 174 -9.50 0.72 13.60
CA LEU A 174 -8.38 0.32 14.43
C LEU A 174 -8.83 -0.21 15.80
N LYS A 175 -8.20 -1.31 16.24
CA LYS A 175 -8.44 -1.89 17.55
C LYS A 175 -8.18 -0.89 18.68
N ILE A 176 -7.07 -0.14 18.60
CA ILE A 176 -6.64 0.81 19.63
C ILE A 176 -7.69 1.91 19.85
N VAL A 177 -8.27 2.41 18.77
CA VAL A 177 -9.27 3.48 18.82
C VAL A 177 -10.64 2.99 19.30
N ARG A 178 -11.00 1.75 18.95
CA ARG A 178 -12.39 1.27 19.11
C ARG A 178 -12.61 0.28 20.24
N LEU A 179 -11.55 -0.37 20.72
CA LEU A 179 -11.66 -1.39 21.76
C LEU A 179 -11.07 -0.85 23.07
N LYS A 180 -11.80 -0.97 24.17
CA LYS A 180 -11.28 -0.64 25.50
C LYS A 180 -10.03 -1.47 25.79
N PRO A 181 -8.97 -0.92 26.42
CA PRO A 181 -7.71 -1.64 26.67
C PRO A 181 -7.89 -2.96 27.44
N SER A 182 -8.86 -3.00 28.36
CA SER A 182 -9.16 -4.20 29.19
C SER A 182 -9.86 -5.31 28.40
N ARG A 183 -10.37 -5.05 27.21
CA ARG A 183 -11.09 -6.06 26.41
C ARG A 183 -10.14 -7.01 25.71
N LYS A 184 -10.42 -8.31 25.87
CA LYS A 184 -9.69 -9.39 25.18
C LYS A 184 -10.01 -9.36 23.67
N PHE A 185 -9.04 -9.76 22.89
CA PHE A 185 -9.17 -9.87 21.42
C PHE A 185 -8.46 -11.12 20.92
N ALA A 186 -8.80 -11.57 19.74
CA ALA A 186 -8.19 -12.71 19.06
C ALA A 186 -7.52 -12.23 17.76
N LEU A 187 -6.33 -12.74 17.48
CA LEU A 187 -5.67 -12.57 16.18
C LEU A 187 -6.26 -13.54 15.16
N LEU A 188 -6.62 -13.05 14.00
CA LEU A 188 -7.20 -13.86 12.94
C LEU A 188 -6.23 -14.93 12.43
N GLY A 189 -4.93 -14.61 12.33
CA GLY A 189 -3.90 -15.55 11.92
C GLY A 189 -3.77 -16.75 12.88
N ARG A 190 -3.80 -16.51 14.21
CA ARG A 190 -3.80 -17.57 15.21
C ARG A 190 -5.07 -18.44 15.12
N LEU A 191 -6.24 -17.79 15.00
CA LEU A 191 -7.50 -18.51 14.81
C LEU A 191 -7.45 -19.40 13.57
N ALA A 192 -7.02 -18.85 12.45
CA ALA A 192 -6.91 -19.58 11.19
C ALA A 192 -5.99 -20.80 11.30
N HIS A 193 -4.83 -20.65 11.96
CA HIS A 193 -3.90 -21.77 12.18
C HIS A 193 -4.54 -22.89 13.00
N GLU A 194 -5.18 -22.56 14.12
CA GLU A 194 -5.81 -23.55 15.01
C GLU A 194 -7.03 -24.27 14.37
N VAL A 195 -7.64 -23.68 13.34
CA VAL A 195 -8.73 -24.30 12.59
C VAL A 195 -8.26 -24.98 11.29
N GLY A 196 -6.93 -25.03 11.04
CA GLY A 196 -6.34 -25.83 9.96
C GLY A 196 -5.77 -25.06 8.77
N TRP A 197 -5.39 -23.79 8.94
CA TRP A 197 -4.59 -23.07 7.95
C TRP A 197 -3.12 -23.48 8.03
N LYS A 198 -2.58 -24.08 6.95
CA LYS A 198 -1.24 -24.69 6.95
C LYS A 198 -0.09 -23.71 6.67
N TYR A 199 -0.38 -22.51 6.14
CA TYR A 199 0.65 -21.61 5.58
C TYR A 199 1.16 -20.52 6.55
N GLN A 200 0.91 -20.64 7.85
CA GLN A 200 1.31 -19.65 8.84
C GLN A 200 2.85 -19.45 8.89
N ALA A 201 3.61 -20.54 8.92
CA ALA A 201 5.07 -20.50 8.97
C ALA A 201 5.65 -19.85 7.70
N ILE A 202 5.12 -20.21 6.53
CA ILE A 202 5.56 -19.65 5.24
C ILE A 202 5.29 -18.15 5.17
N THR A 203 4.12 -17.70 5.60
CA THR A 203 3.81 -16.26 5.63
C THR A 203 4.68 -15.49 6.61
N ALA A 204 5.03 -16.09 7.76
CA ALA A 204 5.94 -15.51 8.73
C ALA A 204 7.35 -15.31 8.15
N THR A 205 7.93 -16.35 7.55
CA THR A 205 9.28 -16.27 6.93
C THR A 205 9.33 -15.26 5.77
N LEU A 206 8.29 -15.20 4.94
CA LEU A 206 8.21 -14.21 3.86
C LEU A 206 8.10 -12.77 4.40
N GLU A 207 7.36 -12.57 5.50
CA GLU A 207 7.23 -11.27 6.13
C GLU A 207 8.54 -10.85 6.82
N GLU A 208 9.30 -11.77 7.39
CA GLU A 208 10.65 -11.51 7.92
C GLU A 208 11.60 -11.05 6.82
N LYS A 209 11.72 -11.80 5.72
CA LYS A 209 12.52 -11.41 4.56
C LYS A 209 12.12 -10.04 3.99
N ARG A 210 10.81 -9.74 3.98
CA ARG A 210 10.32 -8.42 3.57
C ARG A 210 10.76 -7.31 4.53
N LYS A 211 10.71 -7.57 5.85
CA LYS A 211 11.16 -6.62 6.89
C LYS A 211 12.65 -6.32 6.76
N GLU A 212 13.49 -7.31 6.52
CA GLU A 212 14.93 -7.14 6.28
C GLU A 212 15.20 -6.21 5.09
N LYS A 213 14.58 -6.48 3.94
CA LYS A 213 14.68 -5.61 2.76
C LYS A 213 14.20 -4.18 3.05
N SER A 214 13.12 -4.05 3.81
CA SER A 214 12.57 -2.76 4.23
C SER A 214 13.51 -2.00 5.16
N LYS A 215 14.20 -2.70 6.09
CA LYS A 215 15.20 -2.14 7.00
C LYS A 215 16.40 -1.55 6.23
N LEU A 216 16.91 -2.29 5.25
CA LEU A 216 18.00 -1.81 4.39
C LEU A 216 17.61 -0.57 3.58
N ARG A 217 16.42 -0.57 3.00
CA ARG A 217 15.88 0.59 2.27
C ARG A 217 15.70 1.81 3.18
N TYR A 218 15.19 1.59 4.40
CA TYR A 218 15.01 2.66 5.37
C TYR A 218 16.34 3.24 5.83
N ALA A 219 17.37 2.42 6.05
CA ALA A 219 18.70 2.88 6.39
C ALA A 219 19.27 3.82 5.29
N LYS A 220 19.18 3.41 4.01
CA LYS A 220 19.58 4.26 2.87
C LYS A 220 18.79 5.58 2.82
N LYS A 221 17.47 5.53 3.04
CA LYS A 221 16.63 6.73 3.07
C LYS A 221 17.00 7.66 4.23
N LYS A 222 17.32 7.09 5.41
CA LYS A 222 17.74 7.87 6.59
C LYS A 222 19.05 8.61 6.35
N THR A 223 20.03 7.96 5.68
CA THR A 223 21.29 8.63 5.31
C THR A 223 21.04 9.75 4.30
N GLN A 224 20.22 9.51 3.29
CA GLN A 224 19.85 10.54 2.30
C GLN A 224 19.17 11.75 2.97
N ILE A 225 18.21 11.54 3.86
CA ILE A 225 17.54 12.62 4.61
C ILE A 225 18.54 13.41 5.47
N LYS A 226 19.52 12.73 6.09
CA LYS A 226 20.58 13.43 6.84
C LYS A 226 21.42 14.33 5.94
N LEU A 227 21.86 13.81 4.79
CA LEU A 227 22.63 14.59 3.82
C LEU A 227 21.83 15.78 3.27
N THR A 228 20.55 15.59 2.95
CA THR A 228 19.68 16.68 2.50
C THR A 228 19.57 17.78 3.57
N LYS A 229 19.30 17.42 4.83
CA LYS A 229 19.26 18.39 5.94
C LYS A 229 20.58 19.10 6.18
N GLN A 230 21.70 18.42 5.97
CA GLN A 230 23.01 19.03 6.09
C GLN A 230 23.28 20.00 4.94
N ALA A 231 22.91 19.64 3.72
CA ALA A 231 22.99 20.52 2.55
C ALA A 231 22.09 21.75 2.71
N GLU A 232 20.86 21.59 3.21
CA GLU A 232 19.94 22.70 3.52
C GLU A 232 20.57 23.69 4.49
N LYS A 233 21.18 23.19 5.60
CA LYS A 233 21.88 24.03 6.58
C LYS A 233 23.07 24.79 5.96
N ASN A 234 23.86 24.14 5.10
CA ASN A 234 25.04 24.76 4.47
C ASN A 234 24.68 25.88 3.48
N VAL A 235 23.43 25.90 3.01
CA VAL A 235 22.95 26.90 2.03
C VAL A 235 22.00 27.92 2.68
N GLU A 236 21.64 27.75 3.95
CA GLU A 236 20.64 28.54 4.67
C GLU A 236 20.94 30.05 4.61
N ASP A 237 22.19 30.46 4.83
CA ASP A 237 22.62 31.84 4.77
C ASP A 237 22.44 32.46 3.36
N LYS A 238 22.69 31.64 2.32
CA LYS A 238 22.60 32.10 0.92
C LYS A 238 21.17 32.31 0.45
N ILE A 239 20.22 31.55 1.01
CA ILE A 239 18.79 31.59 0.62
C ILE A 239 17.92 32.37 1.62
N ALA A 240 18.51 32.90 2.71
CA ALA A 240 17.78 33.62 3.77
C ALA A 240 16.87 34.72 3.25
N GLN A 241 17.33 35.50 2.27
CA GLN A 241 16.55 36.57 1.66
C GLN A 241 15.26 36.05 1.01
N TYR A 242 15.35 34.97 0.23
CA TYR A 242 14.21 34.37 -0.45
C TYR A 242 13.24 33.65 0.52
N THR A 243 13.78 33.01 1.54
CA THR A 243 12.96 32.36 2.57
C THR A 243 12.17 33.35 3.41
N ASN A 244 12.72 34.51 3.70
CA ASN A 244 12.02 35.60 4.41
C ASN A 244 10.84 36.14 3.62
N VAL A 245 11.01 36.34 2.31
CA VAL A 245 9.90 36.74 1.42
C VAL A 245 8.81 35.67 1.39
N LEU A 246 9.17 34.38 1.24
CA LEU A 246 8.22 33.28 1.22
C LEU A 246 7.45 33.11 2.55
N LYS A 247 8.12 33.38 3.68
CA LYS A 247 7.47 33.41 5.00
C LYS A 247 6.45 34.54 5.13
N GLN A 248 6.76 35.76 4.60
CA GLN A 248 5.80 36.88 4.58
C GLN A 248 4.51 36.51 3.85
N TYR A 249 4.60 35.74 2.75
CA TYR A 249 3.44 35.28 1.99
C TYR A 249 2.80 34.00 2.53
N GLY A 250 3.25 33.45 3.67
CA GLY A 250 2.68 32.24 4.30
C GLY A 250 2.89 30.96 3.52
N VAL A 251 3.83 30.92 2.58
CA VAL A 251 4.15 29.74 1.77
C VAL A 251 5.11 28.80 2.51
N LEU A 252 5.93 29.32 3.41
CA LEU A 252 6.81 28.60 4.33
C LEU A 252 6.39 28.89 5.77
N LEU A 253 6.16 27.83 6.56
CA LEU A 253 5.90 27.87 8.00
C LEU A 253 7.21 27.81 8.78
#